data_7c009911575769c740984fefdd2b8e66
#
_entry.id   7c009911575769c740984fefdd2b8e66
#
_cell.length_a   1.000
_cell.length_b   1.000
_cell.length_c   1.000
_cell.angle_alpha   90.00
_cell.angle_beta   90.00
_cell.angle_gamma   90.00
#
_symmetry.space_group_name_H-M   'P 1'
#
loop_
_entity.id
_entity.type
_entity.pdbx_description
1 polymer ?
#
loop_
_entity_poly.entity_id
_entity_poly.type
_entity_poly.pdbx_seq_one_letter_code
_entity_poly.pdbx_strand_id
1 'polypeptide(L)'
;GILLPALSRARESAKRSACLSNLHQLGLATLMYGQDNAEKLPVGATQGNPLLNVVQGLRPYAENRDIFYCSSIGVLVPWNGLLENTDANWAAGNIGYYFWSMAGIHPHTGPFIASHPPRQLTLSSAPELWMWSDVFGQFYWGQNAPFAHNMPKWSLTNVAFMDGHVASIPGRPVNIFK
;
A
#
# COMPACT_ATOMS: atom_id res chain seq x y z
N GLY A 1 -7.70 3.86 -35.75
CA GLY A 1 -6.71 4.16 -34.69
C GLY A 1 -7.25 4.52 -33.33
N ILE A 2 -8.58 4.59 -33.08
CA ILE A 2 -9.16 5.09 -31.80
C ILE A 2 -9.30 3.98 -30.74
N LEU A 3 -9.38 2.72 -31.14
CA LEU A 3 -9.64 1.58 -30.23
C LEU A 3 -8.49 1.27 -29.27
N LEU A 4 -7.24 1.40 -29.71
CA LEU A 4 -6.06 1.06 -28.89
C LEU A 4 -5.94 1.94 -27.62
N PRO A 5 -6.09 3.28 -27.71
CA PRO A 5 -6.06 4.13 -26.51
C PRO A 5 -7.22 3.86 -25.54
N ALA A 6 -8.40 3.54 -26.07
CA ALA A 6 -9.57 3.21 -25.24
C ALA A 6 -9.35 1.89 -24.49
N LEU A 7 -8.82 0.87 -25.14
CA LEU A 7 -8.52 -0.42 -24.55
C LEU A 7 -7.45 -0.33 -23.43
N SER A 8 -6.40 0.47 -23.67
CA SER A 8 -5.36 0.67 -22.66
C SER A 8 -5.89 1.36 -21.39
N ARG A 9 -6.75 2.36 -21.54
CA ARG A 9 -7.43 3.02 -20.39
C ARG A 9 -8.36 2.08 -19.65
N ALA A 10 -9.15 1.27 -20.38
CA ALA A 10 -10.03 0.28 -19.77
C ALA A 10 -9.24 -0.76 -18.96
N ARG A 11 -8.13 -1.26 -19.50
CA ARG A 11 -7.24 -2.20 -18.81
C ARG A 11 -6.66 -1.60 -17.52
N GLU A 12 -6.19 -0.36 -17.57
CA GLU A 12 -5.64 0.30 -16.38
C GLU A 12 -6.72 0.58 -15.33
N SER A 13 -7.91 0.97 -15.75
CA SER A 13 -9.06 1.12 -14.84
C SER A 13 -9.41 -0.21 -14.16
N ALA A 14 -9.41 -1.32 -14.90
CA ALA A 14 -9.67 -2.65 -14.34
C ALA A 14 -8.60 -3.07 -13.31
N LYS A 15 -7.31 -2.85 -13.62
CA LYS A 15 -6.21 -3.11 -12.68
C LYS A 15 -6.35 -2.29 -11.40
N ARG A 16 -6.69 -1.02 -11.52
CA ARG A 16 -6.90 -0.14 -10.36
C ARG A 16 -8.05 -0.63 -9.49
N SER A 17 -9.17 -1.03 -10.09
CA SER A 17 -10.30 -1.60 -9.35
C SER A 17 -9.90 -2.89 -8.63
N ALA A 18 -9.10 -3.76 -9.27
CA ALA A 18 -8.58 -4.96 -8.62
C ALA A 18 -7.66 -4.61 -7.44
N CYS A 19 -6.77 -3.62 -7.57
CA CYS A 19 -5.91 -3.19 -6.47
C CYS A 19 -6.71 -2.56 -5.31
N LEU A 20 -7.78 -1.79 -5.59
CA LEU A 20 -8.70 -1.31 -4.55
C LEU A 20 -9.39 -2.47 -3.82
N SER A 21 -9.85 -3.50 -4.55
CA SER A 21 -10.44 -4.70 -3.95
C SER A 21 -9.45 -5.44 -3.06
N ASN A 22 -8.19 -5.57 -3.49
CA ASN A 22 -7.14 -6.18 -2.70
C ASN A 22 -6.87 -5.38 -1.42
N LEU A 23 -6.75 -4.06 -1.52
CA LEU A 23 -6.54 -3.18 -0.37
C LEU A 23 -7.71 -3.25 0.63
N HIS A 24 -8.94 -3.35 0.15
CA HIS A 24 -10.10 -3.56 1.01
C HIS A 24 -10.00 -4.90 1.78
N GLN A 25 -9.64 -5.98 1.10
CA GLN A 25 -9.46 -7.29 1.73
C GLN A 25 -8.31 -7.28 2.74
N LEU A 26 -7.17 -6.65 2.42
CA LEU A 26 -6.05 -6.47 3.35
C LEU A 26 -6.46 -5.61 4.55
N GLY A 27 -7.26 -4.57 4.33
CA GLY A 27 -7.83 -3.75 5.39
C GLY A 27 -8.66 -4.59 6.36
N LEU A 28 -9.63 -5.36 5.84
CA LEU A 28 -10.45 -6.24 6.66
C LEU A 28 -9.63 -7.27 7.42
N ALA A 29 -8.68 -7.94 6.75
CA ALA A 29 -7.78 -8.90 7.39
C ALA A 29 -6.98 -8.26 8.55
N THR A 30 -6.54 -7.01 8.37
CA THR A 30 -5.79 -6.28 9.38
C THR A 30 -6.68 -5.90 10.59
N LEU A 31 -7.93 -5.51 10.34
CA LEU A 31 -8.88 -5.21 11.41
C LEU A 31 -9.25 -6.48 12.19
N MET A 32 -9.46 -7.62 11.50
CA MET A 32 -9.69 -8.91 12.16
C MET A 32 -8.49 -9.34 13.00
N TYR A 33 -7.27 -9.20 12.48
CA TYR A 33 -6.07 -9.42 13.28
C TYR A 33 -6.06 -8.57 14.55
N GLY A 34 -6.40 -7.27 14.45
CA GLY A 34 -6.46 -6.37 15.60
C GLY A 34 -7.46 -6.83 16.66
N GLN A 35 -8.62 -7.35 16.26
CA GLN A 35 -9.62 -7.90 17.18
C GLN A 35 -9.06 -9.05 18.01
N ASP A 36 -8.27 -9.94 17.39
CA ASP A 36 -7.68 -11.11 18.06
C ASP A 36 -6.38 -10.81 18.81
N ASN A 37 -5.79 -9.62 18.61
CA ASN A 37 -4.48 -9.24 19.14
C ASN A 37 -4.52 -8.00 20.05
N ALA A 38 -5.48 -7.93 20.97
CA ALA A 38 -5.65 -6.85 21.96
C ALA A 38 -5.68 -5.46 21.32
N GLU A 39 -6.43 -5.32 20.25
CA GLU A 39 -6.61 -4.11 19.41
C GLU A 39 -5.35 -3.59 18.69
N LYS A 40 -4.24 -4.31 18.76
CA LYS A 40 -2.98 -3.91 18.13
C LYS A 40 -2.90 -4.41 16.70
N LEU A 41 -2.52 -3.53 15.79
CA LEU A 41 -2.24 -3.92 14.41
C LEU A 41 -0.88 -4.62 14.30
N PRO A 42 -0.62 -5.40 13.24
CA PRO A 42 0.68 -6.02 13.02
C PRO A 42 1.79 -4.95 12.98
N VAL A 43 2.97 -5.28 13.47
CA VAL A 43 4.13 -4.40 13.38
C VAL A 43 5.01 -4.87 12.24
N GLY A 44 5.11 -4.05 11.20
CA GLY A 44 6.07 -4.21 10.11
C GLY A 44 7.36 -3.43 10.33
N ALA A 45 8.31 -3.58 9.43
CA ALA A 45 9.42 -2.65 9.33
C ALA A 45 8.83 -1.23 9.11
N THR A 46 9.43 -0.24 9.75
CA THR A 46 8.92 1.14 9.81
C THR A 46 8.73 1.80 8.44
N GLN A 47 9.29 1.23 7.39
CA GLN A 47 9.20 1.72 6.01
C GLN A 47 9.48 0.56 5.04
N GLY A 48 8.44 0.07 4.38
CA GLY A 48 8.56 -0.80 3.22
C GLY A 48 8.87 -2.28 3.46
N ASN A 49 9.23 -2.95 2.40
CA ASN A 49 9.55 -4.36 2.37
C ASN A 49 10.96 -4.66 2.93
N PRO A 50 11.18 -5.85 3.50
CA PRO A 50 10.20 -6.91 3.64
C PRO A 50 9.23 -6.69 4.83
N LEU A 51 7.97 -7.09 4.64
CA LEU A 51 6.92 -7.04 5.66
C LEU A 51 6.59 -8.45 6.20
N LEU A 52 7.60 -9.28 6.41
CA LEU A 52 7.43 -10.70 6.74
C LEU A 52 6.53 -10.92 7.97
N ASN A 53 6.72 -10.15 9.04
CA ASN A 53 5.90 -10.27 10.25
C ASN A 53 4.43 -9.92 9.98
N VAL A 54 4.18 -8.90 9.15
CA VAL A 54 2.83 -8.49 8.75
C VAL A 54 2.18 -9.60 7.92
N VAL A 55 2.89 -10.10 6.91
CA VAL A 55 2.41 -11.20 6.06
C VAL A 55 2.09 -12.43 6.89
N GLN A 56 2.98 -12.84 7.80
CA GLN A 56 2.77 -14.01 8.66
C GLN A 56 1.57 -13.80 9.61
N GLY A 57 1.43 -12.62 10.20
CA GLY A 57 0.32 -12.29 11.07
C GLY A 57 -1.02 -12.29 10.36
N LEU A 58 -1.05 -11.86 9.10
CA LEU A 58 -2.29 -11.75 8.33
C LEU A 58 -2.71 -13.02 7.59
N ARG A 59 -1.82 -14.00 7.44
CA ARG A 59 -2.15 -15.29 6.77
C ARG A 59 -3.43 -15.98 7.27
N PRO A 60 -3.72 -16.02 8.57
CA PRO A 60 -4.97 -16.63 9.05
C PRO A 60 -6.25 -15.91 8.59
N TYR A 61 -6.14 -14.65 8.23
CA TYR A 61 -7.25 -13.77 7.86
C TYR A 61 -7.33 -13.48 6.36
N ALA A 62 -6.27 -13.83 5.63
CA ALA A 62 -6.11 -13.53 4.20
C ALA A 62 -5.52 -14.78 3.49
N GLU A 63 -6.40 -15.71 3.13
CA GLU A 63 -6.02 -17.02 2.55
C GLU A 63 -5.33 -16.91 1.19
N ASN A 64 -5.74 -15.92 0.37
CA ASN A 64 -5.20 -15.73 -0.97
C ASN A 64 -4.02 -14.76 -0.96
N ARG A 65 -2.83 -15.26 -1.28
CA ARG A 65 -1.63 -14.44 -1.38
C ARG A 65 -1.68 -13.36 -2.47
N ASP A 66 -2.51 -13.56 -3.51
CA ASP A 66 -2.60 -12.62 -4.62
C ASP A 66 -3.07 -11.24 -4.19
N ILE A 67 -3.83 -11.14 -3.10
CA ILE A 67 -4.29 -9.86 -2.56
C ILE A 67 -3.15 -8.98 -2.03
N PHE A 68 -1.98 -9.56 -1.75
CA PHE A 68 -0.79 -8.81 -1.31
C PHE A 68 0.00 -8.16 -2.46
N TYR A 69 -0.44 -8.34 -3.71
CA TYR A 69 0.28 -7.87 -4.90
C TYR A 69 -0.61 -7.02 -5.79
N CYS A 70 -0.09 -5.84 -6.16
CA CYS A 70 -0.76 -4.98 -7.14
C CYS A 70 -0.35 -5.39 -8.56
N SER A 71 -1.33 -5.67 -9.43
CA SER A 71 -1.10 -6.08 -10.81
C SER A 71 -0.47 -4.99 -11.71
N SER A 72 -0.39 -3.76 -11.23
CA SER A 72 0.22 -2.64 -11.97
C SER A 72 1.70 -2.42 -11.67
N ILE A 73 2.25 -3.02 -10.61
CA ILE A 73 3.63 -2.76 -10.18
C ILE A 73 4.66 -3.26 -11.18
N GLY A 74 4.46 -4.43 -11.78
CA GLY A 74 5.46 -5.07 -12.67
C GLY A 74 5.83 -4.29 -13.94
N VAL A 75 5.08 -3.23 -14.26
CA VAL A 75 5.31 -2.43 -15.47
C VAL A 75 6.12 -1.16 -15.18
N LEU A 76 6.17 -0.70 -13.94
CA LEU A 76 6.56 0.67 -13.63
C LEU A 76 7.77 0.80 -12.70
N VAL A 77 8.19 -0.27 -12.05
CA VAL A 77 9.26 -0.16 -11.05
C VAL A 77 10.44 -1.04 -11.45
N PRO A 78 11.59 -0.47 -11.79
CA PRO A 78 12.80 -1.22 -12.19
C PRO A 78 13.47 -1.90 -10.97
N TRP A 79 12.70 -2.45 -10.06
CA TRP A 79 13.17 -2.97 -8.77
C TRP A 79 13.42 -4.47 -8.81
N ASN A 80 13.96 -4.96 -9.93
CA ASN A 80 14.44 -6.34 -10.06
C ASN A 80 13.45 -7.42 -9.60
N GLY A 81 12.15 -7.21 -9.82
CA GLY A 81 11.12 -8.18 -9.48
C GLY A 81 10.79 -8.32 -7.99
N LEU A 82 11.32 -7.47 -7.10
CA LEU A 82 11.12 -7.58 -5.64
C LEU A 82 9.66 -7.45 -5.18
N LEU A 83 8.79 -6.89 -6.00
CA LEU A 83 7.38 -6.68 -5.66
C LEU A 83 6.43 -7.55 -6.49
N GLU A 84 6.97 -8.52 -7.22
CA GLU A 84 6.20 -9.47 -8.02
C GLU A 84 5.73 -10.64 -7.16
N ASN A 85 4.57 -11.20 -7.51
CA ASN A 85 4.01 -12.38 -6.86
C ASN A 85 4.79 -13.65 -7.22
N THR A 86 5.94 -13.84 -6.60
CA THR A 86 6.77 -15.04 -6.73
C THR A 86 6.90 -15.76 -5.38
N ASP A 87 7.22 -17.04 -5.41
CA ASP A 87 7.41 -17.81 -4.18
C ASP A 87 8.56 -17.26 -3.33
N ALA A 88 9.63 -16.79 -3.95
CA ALA A 88 10.77 -16.20 -3.27
C ALA A 88 10.37 -14.89 -2.56
N ASN A 89 9.64 -14.00 -3.24
CA ASN A 89 9.17 -12.75 -2.63
C ASN A 89 8.18 -13.01 -1.50
N TRP A 90 7.27 -13.95 -1.69
CA TRP A 90 6.31 -14.35 -0.66
C TRP A 90 7.00 -14.90 0.59
N ALA A 91 7.99 -15.77 0.42
CA ALA A 91 8.77 -16.32 1.52
C ALA A 91 9.58 -15.26 2.26
N ALA A 92 10.08 -14.26 1.55
CA ALA A 92 10.83 -13.13 2.11
C ALA A 92 9.93 -12.05 2.76
N GLY A 93 8.62 -12.07 2.51
CA GLY A 93 7.69 -11.01 2.94
C GLY A 93 7.74 -9.76 2.07
N ASN A 94 8.26 -9.86 0.85
CA ASN A 94 8.19 -8.78 -0.14
C ASN A 94 6.81 -8.79 -0.79
N ILE A 95 6.08 -7.70 -0.67
CA ILE A 95 4.71 -7.54 -1.17
C ILE A 95 4.57 -6.24 -1.97
N GLY A 96 3.48 -6.15 -2.73
CA GLY A 96 3.23 -5.05 -3.65
C GLY A 96 2.48 -3.85 -3.05
N TYR A 97 2.41 -3.74 -1.72
CA TYR A 97 1.75 -2.64 -1.03
C TYR A 97 2.58 -2.15 0.13
N TYR A 98 2.35 -0.90 0.56
CA TYR A 98 2.88 -0.36 1.82
C TYR A 98 1.90 -0.60 2.95
N PHE A 99 2.43 -0.97 4.11
CA PHE A 99 1.69 -1.06 5.35
C PHE A 99 2.13 0.02 6.34
N TRP A 100 1.20 0.82 6.82
CA TRP A 100 1.42 1.97 7.68
C TRP A 100 1.09 1.59 9.12
N SER A 101 1.93 0.82 9.77
CA SER A 101 1.68 0.28 11.11
C SER A 101 1.92 1.27 12.26
N MET A 102 2.44 2.46 11.97
CA MET A 102 2.85 3.42 12.98
C MET A 102 2.35 4.83 12.69
N ALA A 103 1.62 5.42 13.63
CA ALA A 103 1.30 6.84 13.58
C ALA A 103 2.58 7.69 13.70
N GLY A 104 2.71 8.72 12.90
CA GLY A 104 3.90 9.59 12.86
C GLY A 104 4.76 9.42 11.62
N ILE A 105 4.53 8.35 10.83
CA ILE A 105 5.15 8.17 9.51
C ILE A 105 4.07 8.30 8.43
N HIS A 106 3.13 9.21 8.63
CA HIS A 106 2.00 9.34 7.72
C HIS A 106 2.28 10.36 6.62
N PRO A 107 2.07 10.04 5.33
CA PRO A 107 2.34 10.96 4.23
C PRO A 107 1.43 12.19 4.23
N HIS A 108 0.32 12.17 4.97
CA HIS A 108 -0.61 13.30 5.07
C HIS A 108 -0.39 14.25 6.22
N THR A 109 0.37 13.87 7.24
CA THR A 109 0.56 14.72 8.43
C THR A 109 1.69 15.72 8.29
N GLY A 110 2.24 15.89 7.07
CA GLY A 110 3.33 16.82 6.83
C GLY A 110 4.72 16.27 7.19
N PRO A 111 5.73 17.13 7.28
CA PRO A 111 7.10 16.67 7.45
C PRO A 111 7.20 15.83 8.72
N PHE A 112 7.96 14.77 8.62
CA PHE A 112 8.35 13.87 9.70
C PHE A 112 8.61 14.67 10.97
N ILE A 113 7.59 14.74 11.84
CA ILE A 113 7.77 15.40 13.13
C ILE A 113 8.46 14.37 14.02
N ALA A 114 9.79 14.40 14.01
CA ALA A 114 10.63 13.59 14.89
C ALA A 114 10.38 13.82 16.39
N SER A 115 9.43 14.69 16.73
CA SER A 115 9.09 15.06 18.11
C SER A 115 8.17 14.08 18.84
N HIS A 116 7.56 13.13 18.11
CA HIS A 116 6.71 12.10 18.74
C HIS A 116 7.29 10.72 18.41
N PRO A 117 7.52 9.86 19.43
CA PRO A 117 7.91 8.49 19.17
C PRO A 117 6.84 7.81 18.30
N PRO A 118 7.22 7.03 17.31
CA PRO A 118 6.28 6.33 16.46
C PRO A 118 5.39 5.43 17.33
N ARG A 119 4.09 5.65 17.26
CA ARG A 119 3.11 4.89 18.04
C ARG A 119 2.46 3.83 17.15
N GLN A 120 2.46 2.58 17.58
CA GLN A 120 1.75 1.50 16.91
C GLN A 120 0.27 1.85 16.75
N LEU A 121 -0.28 1.66 15.55
CA LEU A 121 -1.71 1.81 15.30
C LEU A 121 -2.50 0.72 16.01
N THR A 122 -3.67 1.09 16.51
CA THR A 122 -4.64 0.21 17.15
C THR A 122 -6.00 0.39 16.47
N LEU A 123 -6.96 -0.49 16.76
CA LEU A 123 -8.34 -0.36 16.24
C LEU A 123 -9.02 0.96 16.65
N SER A 124 -8.58 1.57 17.75
CA SER A 124 -9.06 2.88 18.22
C SER A 124 -8.31 4.07 17.61
N SER A 125 -7.41 3.85 16.66
CA SER A 125 -6.72 4.93 15.95
C SER A 125 -7.69 5.70 15.05
N ALA A 126 -7.35 6.97 14.76
CA ALA A 126 -8.20 7.85 13.99
C ALA A 126 -8.58 7.25 12.62
N PRO A 127 -9.87 7.27 12.24
CA PRO A 127 -10.38 6.54 11.06
C PRO A 127 -9.79 7.02 9.73
N GLU A 128 -9.36 8.28 9.66
CA GLU A 128 -8.76 8.90 8.49
C GLU A 128 -7.28 8.53 8.27
N LEU A 129 -6.67 7.78 9.19
CA LEU A 129 -5.30 7.33 9.00
C LEU A 129 -5.21 6.23 7.95
N TRP A 130 -4.14 6.27 7.16
CA TRP A 130 -3.86 5.23 6.19
C TRP A 130 -3.38 3.96 6.89
N MET A 131 -3.92 2.85 6.50
CA MET A 131 -3.49 1.54 6.95
C MET A 131 -2.68 0.82 5.87
N TRP A 132 -3.15 0.85 4.64
CA TRP A 132 -2.47 0.31 3.48
C TRP A 132 -2.48 1.29 2.32
N SER A 133 -1.48 1.22 1.46
CA SER A 133 -1.48 1.96 0.20
C SER A 133 -0.73 1.24 -0.91
N ASP A 134 -1.02 1.62 -2.16
CA ASP A 134 -0.17 1.29 -3.29
C ASP A 134 1.26 1.76 -3.04
N VAL A 135 2.22 1.07 -3.66
CA VAL A 135 3.60 1.54 -3.70
C VAL A 135 3.69 2.79 -4.57
N PHE A 136 4.18 3.87 -3.99
CA PHE A 136 4.50 5.09 -4.71
C PHE A 136 5.96 5.48 -4.49
N GLY A 137 6.60 5.89 -5.57
CA GLY A 137 8.04 5.83 -5.73
C GLY A 137 8.89 6.82 -4.98
N GLN A 138 8.34 7.71 -4.19
CA GLN A 138 9.15 8.77 -3.59
C GLN A 138 9.82 8.38 -2.26
N PHE A 139 9.41 7.26 -1.64
CA PHE A 139 9.84 6.94 -0.28
C PHE A 139 11.22 6.30 -0.17
N TYR A 140 11.69 5.60 -1.20
CA TYR A 140 12.86 4.72 -1.01
C TYR A 140 14.20 5.27 -1.46
N TRP A 141 14.26 6.20 -2.44
CA TRP A 141 15.57 6.51 -3.05
C TRP A 141 15.72 7.94 -3.59
N GLY A 142 14.88 8.91 -3.23
CA GLY A 142 15.02 10.30 -3.68
C GLY A 142 14.89 10.48 -5.21
N GLN A 143 14.45 9.47 -5.92
CA GLN A 143 14.28 9.44 -7.37
C GLN A 143 12.78 9.50 -7.68
N ASN A 144 12.44 10.10 -8.82
CA ASN A 144 11.07 10.19 -9.35
C ASN A 144 10.54 8.81 -9.76
N ALA A 145 10.32 7.91 -8.79
CA ALA A 145 9.73 6.62 -9.12
C ALA A 145 8.23 6.80 -9.41
N PRO A 146 7.72 6.13 -10.43
CA PRO A 146 6.33 6.26 -10.84
C PRO A 146 5.37 5.69 -9.79
N PHE A 147 4.16 6.20 -9.75
CA PHE A 147 3.07 5.62 -8.98
C PHE A 147 2.64 4.29 -9.60
N ALA A 148 2.13 3.36 -8.77
CA ALA A 148 1.64 2.07 -9.26
C ALA A 148 0.56 2.23 -10.34
N HIS A 149 -0.24 3.29 -10.26
CA HIS A 149 -1.26 3.64 -11.23
C HIS A 149 -0.96 4.99 -11.88
N ASN A 150 -0.06 4.96 -12.87
CA ASN A 150 0.34 6.15 -13.60
C ASN A 150 -0.53 6.34 -14.84
N MET A 151 -1.33 7.40 -14.84
CA MET A 151 -2.11 7.85 -16.00
C MET A 151 -1.46 9.10 -16.58
N PRO A 152 -1.53 9.35 -17.92
CA PRO A 152 -0.80 10.46 -18.58
C PRO A 152 -1.04 11.86 -18.02
N LYS A 153 -2.09 12.05 -17.23
CA LYS A 153 -2.44 13.35 -16.60
C LYS A 153 -2.64 13.28 -15.09
N TRP A 154 -2.70 12.07 -14.50
CA TRP A 154 -3.09 11.89 -13.09
C TRP A 154 -2.33 10.71 -12.51
N SER A 155 -1.57 10.95 -11.50
CA SER A 155 -1.07 9.88 -10.63
C SER A 155 -2.11 9.64 -9.55
N LEU A 156 -2.51 8.39 -9.35
CA LEU A 156 -3.45 7.99 -8.31
C LEU A 156 -2.77 7.01 -7.37
N THR A 157 -3.00 7.19 -6.08
CA THR A 157 -2.62 6.23 -5.04
C THR A 157 -3.90 5.65 -4.46
N ASN A 158 -4.04 4.33 -4.49
CA ASN A 158 -5.12 3.66 -3.78
C ASN A 158 -4.70 3.48 -2.31
N VAL A 159 -5.64 3.70 -1.42
CA VAL A 159 -5.43 3.68 0.03
C VAL A 159 -6.57 2.94 0.70
N ALA A 160 -6.25 2.12 1.70
CA ALA A 160 -7.20 1.63 2.69
C ALA A 160 -6.97 2.37 4.01
N PHE A 161 -8.05 2.81 4.62
CA PHE A 161 -8.07 3.62 5.85
C PHE A 161 -8.40 2.76 7.06
N MET A 162 -8.16 3.32 8.26
CA MET A 162 -8.38 2.62 9.53
C MET A 162 -9.85 2.25 9.80
N ASP A 163 -10.80 2.94 9.18
CA ASP A 163 -12.24 2.59 9.24
C ASP A 163 -12.64 1.50 8.22
N GLY A 164 -11.70 1.00 7.43
CA GLY A 164 -11.90 -0.05 6.42
C GLY A 164 -12.32 0.46 5.05
N HIS A 165 -12.63 1.76 4.86
CA HIS A 165 -12.94 2.25 3.52
C HIS A 165 -11.69 2.32 2.65
N VAL A 166 -11.88 2.25 1.33
CA VAL A 166 -10.80 2.38 0.34
C VAL A 166 -11.10 3.52 -0.63
N ALA A 167 -10.08 4.26 -1.02
CA ALA A 167 -10.21 5.34 -1.98
C ALA A 167 -8.99 5.47 -2.88
N SER A 168 -9.21 5.99 -4.10
CA SER A 168 -8.13 6.47 -4.97
C SER A 168 -7.91 7.95 -4.72
N ILE A 169 -6.74 8.30 -4.22
CA ILE A 169 -6.38 9.69 -3.91
C ILE A 169 -5.55 10.24 -5.07
N PRO A 170 -5.91 11.42 -5.63
CA PRO A 170 -5.09 12.08 -6.62
C PRO A 170 -3.72 12.41 -6.03
N GLY A 171 -2.67 11.78 -6.55
CA GLY A 171 -1.29 12.15 -6.26
C GLY A 171 -0.95 13.41 -7.05
N ARG A 172 -0.70 14.54 -6.38
CA ARG A 172 0.25 15.48 -6.95
C ARG A 172 1.64 14.92 -6.68
N PRO A 173 2.63 15.14 -7.57
CA PRO A 173 4.02 14.97 -7.19
C PRO A 173 4.33 16.08 -6.16
N VAL A 174 3.90 15.87 -4.93
CA VAL A 174 4.25 16.75 -3.84
C VAL A 174 5.64 16.33 -3.44
N ASN A 175 6.58 17.24 -3.54
CA ASN A 175 7.81 17.16 -2.77
C ASN A 175 7.41 17.12 -1.29
N ILE A 176 7.21 15.94 -0.76
CA ILE A 176 6.85 15.69 0.65
C ILE A 176 8.04 16.06 1.57
N PHE A 177 9.17 16.39 0.95
CA PHE A 177 10.44 16.73 1.62
C PHE A 177 10.98 18.10 1.18
N LYS A 178 10.16 19.14 1.22
CA LYS A 178 10.68 20.52 1.28
C LYS A 178 10.48 21.09 2.66
#